data_8b9b4de6f8578dff04fa867b8068abc3
#
_entry.id   8b9b4de6f8578dff04fa867b8068abc3
#
_cell.length_a   1.000
_cell.length_b   1.000
_cell.length_c   1.000
_cell.angle_alpha   90.00
_cell.angle_beta   90.00
_cell.angle_gamma   90.00
#
_symmetry.space_group_name_H-M   'P 1'
#
loop_
_entity.id
_entity.type
_entity.pdbx_description
1 polymer ?
#
loop_
_entity_poly.entity_id
_entity_poly.type
_entity_poly.pdbx_seq_one_letter_code
_entity_poly.pdbx_strand_id
1 'polypeptide(L)'
;EMSTLTKAEGEAFGKKGNDVFRKLETFPIPVIAAVNGFALGGGCEISMSCDIRICSDNAVFGQPEVGLGITPGFGGTQRLARIVGPGMAKQMIYSARNIKADEALRIGLVNAVYPQEELMAAAEKLAGAIAKNAPIAVRNCKKAINDGLEVDMDQAIVMEEKLFGDCFETEDQKYGMAFFLDKNKEKVKEPFKNC
;
A
#
# COMPACT_ATOMS: atom_id res chain seq x y z
N GLU A 1 9.62 -20.06 -17.98
CA GLU A 1 8.75 -19.28 -18.87
C GLU A 1 9.45 -18.05 -19.42
N MET A 2 10.14 -17.22 -18.58
CA MET A 2 10.80 -15.99 -19.06
C MET A 2 12.09 -16.23 -19.87
N SER A 3 12.76 -17.36 -19.72
CA SER A 3 14.09 -17.62 -20.29
C SER A 3 14.15 -17.64 -21.82
N THR A 4 13.01 -17.70 -22.50
CA THR A 4 12.92 -17.80 -23.97
C THR A 4 12.21 -16.59 -24.60
N LEU A 5 11.85 -15.58 -23.80
CA LEU A 5 11.13 -14.40 -24.31
C LEU A 5 12.05 -13.54 -25.17
N THR A 6 11.52 -13.07 -26.29
CA THR A 6 12.09 -11.97 -27.06
C THR A 6 11.93 -10.64 -26.32
N LYS A 7 12.57 -9.59 -26.80
CA LYS A 7 12.40 -8.24 -26.23
C LYS A 7 10.93 -7.81 -26.18
N ALA A 8 10.20 -7.98 -27.26
CA ALA A 8 8.78 -7.57 -27.35
C ALA A 8 7.89 -8.38 -26.39
N GLU A 9 8.13 -9.68 -26.27
CA GLU A 9 7.43 -10.52 -25.32
C GLU A 9 7.76 -10.18 -23.86
N GLY A 10 9.03 -9.83 -23.57
CA GLY A 10 9.45 -9.34 -22.25
C GLY A 10 8.77 -8.02 -21.88
N GLU A 11 8.66 -7.08 -22.81
CA GLU A 11 7.92 -5.82 -22.62
C GLU A 11 6.42 -6.09 -22.36
N ALA A 12 5.80 -6.98 -23.13
CA ALA A 12 4.40 -7.36 -22.93
C ALA A 12 4.17 -8.06 -21.59
N PHE A 13 5.09 -8.92 -21.17
CA PHE A 13 5.06 -9.59 -19.87
C PHE A 13 5.15 -8.57 -18.72
N GLY A 14 6.11 -7.64 -18.80
CA GLY A 14 6.26 -6.55 -17.83
C GLY A 14 5.01 -5.66 -17.77
N LYS A 15 4.45 -5.31 -18.93
CA LYS A 15 3.19 -4.54 -18.98
C LYS A 15 2.05 -5.27 -18.28
N LYS A 16 1.86 -6.57 -18.56
CA LYS A 16 0.79 -7.37 -17.93
C LYS A 16 0.90 -7.39 -16.40
N GLY A 17 2.11 -7.59 -15.87
CA GLY A 17 2.35 -7.55 -14.42
C GLY A 17 2.08 -6.17 -13.83
N ASN A 18 2.57 -5.11 -14.47
CA ASN A 18 2.31 -3.74 -14.04
C ASN A 18 0.82 -3.39 -14.06
N ASP A 19 0.07 -3.78 -15.10
CA ASP A 19 -1.36 -3.55 -15.20
C ASP A 19 -2.13 -4.21 -14.03
N VAL A 20 -1.73 -5.43 -13.64
CA VAL A 20 -2.34 -6.14 -12.50
C VAL A 20 -1.99 -5.46 -11.17
N PHE A 21 -0.72 -5.12 -10.96
CA PHE A 21 -0.27 -4.50 -9.71
C PHE A 21 -0.82 -3.08 -9.56
N ARG A 22 -0.93 -2.34 -10.67
CA ARG A 22 -1.58 -1.03 -10.64
C ARG A 22 -3.05 -1.10 -10.25
N LYS A 23 -3.77 -2.17 -10.59
CA LYS A 23 -5.16 -2.39 -10.13
C LYS A 23 -5.26 -2.53 -8.62
N LEU A 24 -4.29 -3.17 -7.94
CA LEU A 24 -4.26 -3.23 -6.47
C LEU A 24 -4.03 -1.86 -5.87
N GLU A 25 -3.09 -1.11 -6.42
CA GLU A 25 -2.73 0.22 -5.97
C GLU A 25 -3.89 1.22 -6.13
N THR A 26 -4.61 1.14 -7.26
CA THR A 26 -5.79 2.00 -7.55
C THR A 26 -7.11 1.39 -7.10
N PHE A 27 -7.10 0.25 -6.40
CA PHE A 27 -8.33 -0.37 -5.90
C PHE A 27 -9.05 0.60 -4.96
N PRO A 28 -10.38 0.78 -5.08
CA PRO A 28 -11.09 1.87 -4.39
C PRO A 28 -11.09 1.76 -2.87
N ILE A 29 -10.88 0.56 -2.31
CA ILE A 29 -10.76 0.37 -0.86
C ILE A 29 -9.30 0.08 -0.46
N PRO A 30 -8.90 0.32 0.80
CA PRO A 30 -7.57 -0.02 1.28
C PRO A 30 -7.24 -1.50 1.13
N VAL A 31 -5.99 -1.77 0.74
CA VAL A 31 -5.43 -3.12 0.59
C VAL A 31 -4.25 -3.28 1.55
N ILE A 32 -4.26 -4.33 2.36
CA ILE A 32 -3.21 -4.64 3.33
C ILE A 32 -2.44 -5.87 2.86
N ALA A 33 -1.13 -5.75 2.71
CA ALA A 33 -0.25 -6.90 2.53
C ALA A 33 0.18 -7.44 3.90
N ALA A 34 -0.15 -8.70 4.18
CA ALA A 34 0.35 -9.45 5.34
C ALA A 34 1.40 -10.46 4.86
N VAL A 35 2.67 -10.09 4.93
CA VAL A 35 3.79 -10.86 4.38
C VAL A 35 4.32 -11.83 5.42
N ASN A 36 4.11 -13.14 5.21
CA ASN A 36 4.41 -14.19 6.19
C ASN A 36 5.66 -15.04 5.86
N GLY A 37 6.56 -14.53 5.02
CA GLY A 37 7.75 -15.25 4.59
C GLY A 37 8.51 -14.51 3.50
N PHE A 38 8.97 -15.22 2.46
CA PHE A 38 9.71 -14.62 1.37
C PHE A 38 8.83 -13.75 0.47
N ALA A 39 9.20 -12.49 0.32
CA ALA A 39 8.65 -11.53 -0.64
C ALA A 39 9.80 -11.02 -1.53
N LEU A 40 10.17 -11.81 -2.53
CA LEU A 40 11.29 -11.55 -3.43
C LEU A 40 10.80 -11.26 -4.84
N GLY A 41 11.45 -10.34 -5.55
CA GLY A 41 11.06 -9.96 -6.90
C GLY A 41 9.59 -9.56 -6.98
N GLY A 42 8.81 -10.23 -7.82
CA GLY A 42 7.37 -10.01 -7.95
C GLY A 42 6.60 -10.08 -6.63
N GLY A 43 7.04 -10.91 -5.65
CA GLY A 43 6.47 -10.96 -4.31
C GLY A 43 6.69 -9.66 -3.52
N CYS A 44 7.86 -9.06 -3.64
CA CYS A 44 8.13 -7.73 -3.07
C CYS A 44 7.32 -6.65 -3.81
N GLU A 45 7.27 -6.72 -5.14
CA GLU A 45 6.57 -5.75 -5.99
C GLU A 45 5.06 -5.73 -5.73
N ILE A 46 4.40 -6.88 -5.58
CA ILE A 46 2.97 -6.93 -5.24
C ILE A 46 2.72 -6.40 -3.83
N SER A 47 3.61 -6.70 -2.87
CA SER A 47 3.46 -6.16 -1.51
C SER A 47 3.54 -4.64 -1.49
N MET A 48 4.43 -4.04 -2.32
CA MET A 48 4.57 -2.60 -2.48
C MET A 48 3.39 -1.95 -3.24
N SER A 49 2.60 -2.73 -3.96
CA SER A 49 1.39 -2.26 -4.64
C SER A 49 0.17 -2.18 -3.71
N CYS A 50 0.28 -2.72 -2.49
CA CYS A 50 -0.72 -2.56 -1.44
C CYS A 50 -0.51 -1.24 -0.68
N ASP A 51 -1.55 -0.71 -0.05
CA ASP A 51 -1.49 0.56 0.69
C ASP A 51 -0.66 0.42 1.97
N ILE A 52 -0.87 -0.66 2.71
CA ILE A 52 -0.20 -0.93 3.99
C ILE A 52 0.48 -2.30 3.89
N ARG A 53 1.69 -2.40 4.43
CA ARG A 53 2.47 -3.63 4.52
C ARG A 53 2.81 -3.92 5.96
N ILE A 54 2.35 -5.05 6.45
CA ILE A 54 2.81 -5.63 7.71
C ILE A 54 3.44 -6.98 7.42
N CYS A 55 4.35 -7.42 8.26
CA CYS A 55 5.01 -8.70 8.02
C CYS A 55 5.26 -9.47 9.30
N SER A 56 5.54 -10.76 9.14
CA SER A 56 6.05 -11.60 10.22
C SER A 56 7.54 -11.35 10.46
N ASP A 57 8.02 -11.69 11.64
CA ASP A 57 9.41 -11.57 12.07
C ASP A 57 10.40 -12.41 11.22
N ASN A 58 9.90 -13.48 10.59
CA ASN A 58 10.65 -14.33 9.66
C ASN A 58 10.59 -13.83 8.20
N ALA A 59 9.92 -12.73 7.91
CA ALA A 59 9.78 -12.22 6.53
C ALA A 59 11.12 -11.75 5.96
N VAL A 60 11.28 -11.98 4.66
CA VAL A 60 12.47 -11.60 3.90
C VAL A 60 12.04 -10.88 2.62
N PHE A 61 12.57 -9.70 2.38
CA PHE A 61 12.27 -8.88 1.22
C PHE A 61 13.50 -8.71 0.32
N GLY A 62 13.29 -8.55 -0.98
CA GLY A 62 14.39 -8.31 -1.91
C GLY A 62 13.91 -8.09 -3.34
N GLN A 63 14.82 -7.52 -4.14
CA GLN A 63 14.68 -7.34 -5.60
C GLN A 63 15.91 -7.97 -6.27
N PRO A 64 15.96 -9.33 -6.36
CA PRO A 64 17.17 -10.04 -6.79
C PRO A 64 17.31 -10.16 -8.31
N GLU A 65 16.46 -9.52 -9.10
CA GLU A 65 16.32 -9.68 -10.54
C GLU A 65 17.65 -9.45 -11.31
N VAL A 66 18.47 -8.52 -10.85
CA VAL A 66 19.76 -8.23 -11.52
C VAL A 66 20.71 -9.41 -11.44
N GLY A 67 20.58 -10.28 -10.43
CA GLY A 67 21.31 -11.55 -10.34
C GLY A 67 20.90 -12.56 -11.42
N LEU A 68 19.76 -12.35 -12.08
CA LEU A 68 19.26 -13.13 -13.21
C LEU A 68 19.49 -12.44 -14.55
N GLY A 69 20.17 -11.26 -14.57
CA GLY A 69 20.42 -10.47 -15.77
C GLY A 69 19.22 -9.66 -16.27
N ILE A 70 18.22 -9.42 -15.42
CA ILE A 70 17.04 -8.60 -15.72
C ILE A 70 16.83 -7.53 -14.65
N THR A 71 16.00 -6.55 -14.94
CA THR A 71 15.54 -5.57 -13.95
C THR A 71 14.25 -6.04 -13.28
N PRO A 72 13.89 -5.51 -12.09
CA PRO A 72 12.51 -5.60 -11.60
C PRO A 72 11.54 -5.15 -12.68
N GLY A 73 10.53 -5.98 -12.98
CA GLY A 73 9.69 -5.80 -14.17
C GLY A 73 8.26 -5.36 -13.86
N PHE A 74 7.82 -5.46 -12.60
CA PHE A 74 6.45 -5.17 -12.20
C PHE A 74 6.35 -3.94 -11.28
N GLY A 75 7.22 -2.95 -11.53
CA GLY A 75 7.22 -1.65 -10.86
C GLY A 75 8.13 -1.55 -9.64
N GLY A 76 8.96 -2.57 -9.36
CA GLY A 76 9.87 -2.56 -8.22
C GLY A 76 10.84 -1.42 -8.20
N THR A 77 11.42 -1.04 -9.35
CA THR A 77 12.32 0.12 -9.44
C THR A 77 11.62 1.43 -9.05
N GLN A 78 10.33 1.55 -9.33
CA GLN A 78 9.55 2.77 -9.11
C GLN A 78 9.00 2.82 -7.68
N ARG A 79 8.33 1.74 -7.24
CA ARG A 79 7.70 1.70 -5.90
C ARG A 79 8.74 1.67 -4.79
N LEU A 80 9.76 0.82 -4.91
CA LEU A 80 10.80 0.73 -3.88
C LEU A 80 11.48 2.08 -3.65
N ALA A 81 11.88 2.77 -4.75
CA ALA A 81 12.54 4.06 -4.64
C ALA A 81 11.67 5.15 -4.00
N ARG A 82 10.34 5.11 -4.21
CA ARG A 82 9.39 6.03 -3.59
C ARG A 82 9.15 5.72 -2.11
N ILE A 83 9.21 4.44 -1.74
CA ILE A 83 8.95 3.99 -0.35
C ILE A 83 10.17 4.18 0.54
N VAL A 84 11.36 3.72 0.12
CA VAL A 84 12.55 3.67 0.97
C VAL A 84 13.63 4.70 0.59
N GLY A 85 13.33 5.54 -0.39
CA GLY A 85 14.28 6.49 -0.97
C GLY A 85 15.22 5.86 -2.01
N PRO A 86 15.73 6.67 -2.96
CA PRO A 86 16.47 6.16 -4.11
C PRO A 86 17.81 5.50 -3.74
N GLY A 87 18.49 5.96 -2.70
CA GLY A 87 19.75 5.38 -2.25
C GLY A 87 19.61 3.95 -1.76
N MET A 88 18.65 3.71 -0.87
CA MET A 88 18.37 2.37 -0.34
C MET A 88 17.82 1.43 -1.42
N ALA A 89 16.93 1.92 -2.28
CA ALA A 89 16.42 1.13 -3.41
C ALA A 89 17.53 0.68 -4.34
N LYS A 90 18.45 1.58 -4.72
CA LYS A 90 19.63 1.25 -5.55
C LYS A 90 20.54 0.24 -4.86
N GLN A 91 20.79 0.40 -3.56
CA GLN A 91 21.60 -0.55 -2.81
C GLN A 91 20.98 -1.95 -2.83
N MET A 92 19.69 -2.09 -2.57
CA MET A 92 19.00 -3.38 -2.58
C MET A 92 18.99 -4.00 -3.99
N ILE A 93 18.59 -3.24 -5.01
CA ILE A 93 18.45 -3.74 -6.38
C ILE A 93 19.83 -4.09 -6.96
N TYR A 94 20.81 -3.18 -6.91
CA TYR A 94 22.11 -3.39 -7.56
C TYR A 94 22.91 -4.54 -6.95
N SER A 95 22.79 -4.75 -5.64
CA SER A 95 23.47 -5.83 -4.95
C SER A 95 22.67 -7.14 -4.94
N ALA A 96 21.42 -7.13 -5.44
CA ALA A 96 20.49 -8.26 -5.34
C ALA A 96 20.32 -8.81 -3.91
N ARG A 97 20.62 -7.98 -2.88
CA ARG A 97 20.59 -8.45 -1.50
C ARG A 97 19.17 -8.53 -0.97
N ASN A 98 18.96 -9.50 -0.10
CA ASN A 98 17.74 -9.61 0.69
C ASN A 98 17.90 -8.90 2.04
N ILE A 99 16.79 -8.41 2.58
CA ILE A 99 16.72 -7.81 3.90
C ILE A 99 15.69 -8.54 4.76
N LYS A 100 15.91 -8.59 6.06
CA LYS A 100 14.98 -9.16 7.04
C LYS A 100 13.94 -8.16 7.50
N ALA A 101 12.95 -8.65 8.24
CA ALA A 101 11.81 -7.86 8.73
C ALA A 101 12.22 -6.62 9.53
N ASP A 102 13.22 -6.73 10.40
CA ASP A 102 13.74 -5.62 11.22
C ASP A 102 14.34 -4.50 10.38
N GLU A 103 15.12 -4.85 9.35
CA GLU A 103 15.65 -3.87 8.41
C GLU A 103 14.53 -3.27 7.54
N ALA A 104 13.58 -4.07 7.08
CA ALA A 104 12.44 -3.61 6.31
C ALA A 104 11.59 -2.58 7.10
N LEU A 105 11.41 -2.79 8.41
CA LEU A 105 10.76 -1.83 9.29
C LEU A 105 11.59 -0.55 9.44
N ARG A 106 12.89 -0.70 9.69
CA ARG A 106 13.79 0.46 9.89
C ARG A 106 13.86 1.39 8.69
N ILE A 107 13.78 0.85 7.47
CA ILE A 107 13.83 1.66 6.23
C ILE A 107 12.45 2.10 5.74
N GLY A 108 11.37 1.77 6.44
CA GLY A 108 10.01 2.14 6.08
C GLY A 108 9.39 1.30 4.94
N LEU A 109 10.00 0.15 4.59
CA LEU A 109 9.40 -0.76 3.61
C LEU A 109 8.13 -1.42 4.15
N VAL A 110 8.08 -1.71 5.45
CA VAL A 110 6.89 -2.23 6.13
C VAL A 110 6.49 -1.32 7.29
N ASN A 111 5.20 -1.34 7.64
CA ASN A 111 4.61 -0.49 8.68
C ASN A 111 4.73 -1.10 10.08
N ALA A 112 4.77 -2.45 10.18
CA ALA A 112 4.90 -3.17 11.44
C ALA A 112 5.41 -4.60 11.23
N VAL A 113 5.99 -5.18 12.29
CA VAL A 113 6.45 -6.57 12.35
C VAL A 113 5.76 -7.26 13.53
N TYR A 114 5.31 -8.48 13.33
CA TYR A 114 4.63 -9.30 14.32
C TYR A 114 5.25 -10.71 14.37
N PRO A 115 5.11 -11.45 15.48
CA PRO A 115 5.32 -12.90 15.46
C PRO A 115 4.49 -13.56 14.35
N GLN A 116 5.02 -14.58 13.70
CA GLN A 116 4.35 -15.20 12.54
C GLN A 116 2.92 -15.64 12.86
N GLU A 117 2.68 -16.21 14.02
CA GLU A 117 1.38 -16.67 14.49
C GLU A 117 0.38 -15.54 14.77
N GLU A 118 0.85 -14.32 15.01
CA GLU A 118 0.02 -13.15 15.31
C GLU A 118 -0.29 -12.30 14.07
N LEU A 119 0.43 -12.51 12.96
CA LEU A 119 0.37 -11.66 11.78
C LEU A 119 -1.06 -11.47 11.23
N MET A 120 -1.80 -12.57 11.07
CA MET A 120 -3.16 -12.49 10.50
C MET A 120 -4.14 -11.82 11.47
N ALA A 121 -4.05 -12.09 12.76
CA ALA A 121 -4.86 -11.41 13.77
C ALA A 121 -4.57 -9.89 13.80
N ALA A 122 -3.31 -9.49 13.64
CA ALA A 122 -2.92 -8.08 13.52
C ALA A 122 -3.47 -7.44 12.24
N ALA A 123 -3.42 -8.14 11.10
CA ALA A 123 -4.00 -7.68 9.84
C ALA A 123 -5.52 -7.48 9.95
N GLU A 124 -6.24 -8.44 10.52
CA GLU A 124 -7.68 -8.37 10.74
C GLU A 124 -8.06 -7.23 11.71
N LYS A 125 -7.29 -7.05 12.78
CA LYS A 125 -7.47 -5.94 13.72
C LYS A 125 -7.30 -4.59 13.03
N LEU A 126 -6.29 -4.43 12.19
CA LEU A 126 -6.05 -3.21 11.41
C LEU A 126 -7.18 -2.98 10.40
N ALA A 127 -7.55 -4.00 9.64
CA ALA A 127 -8.66 -3.93 8.69
C ALA A 127 -9.98 -3.57 9.39
N GLY A 128 -10.25 -4.18 10.55
CA GLY A 128 -11.41 -3.85 11.37
C GLY A 128 -11.40 -2.41 11.91
N ALA A 129 -10.23 -1.89 12.26
CA ALA A 129 -10.09 -0.49 12.66
C ALA A 129 -10.39 0.48 11.51
N ILE A 130 -9.93 0.15 10.29
CA ILE A 130 -10.22 0.92 9.08
C ILE A 130 -11.71 0.84 8.74
N ALA A 131 -12.29 -0.36 8.76
CA ALA A 131 -13.69 -0.62 8.40
C ALA A 131 -14.71 0.05 9.35
N LYS A 132 -14.30 0.45 10.55
CA LYS A 132 -15.15 1.22 11.50
C LYS A 132 -15.29 2.70 11.11
N ASN A 133 -14.48 3.20 10.19
CA ASN A 133 -14.54 4.59 9.74
C ASN A 133 -15.47 4.75 8.53
N ALA A 134 -15.88 6.00 8.25
CA ALA A 134 -16.74 6.32 7.11
C ALA A 134 -16.11 5.86 5.80
N PRO A 135 -16.71 4.91 5.06
CA PRO A 135 -16.04 4.26 3.94
C PRO A 135 -15.73 5.22 2.78
N ILE A 136 -16.60 6.22 2.53
CA ILE A 136 -16.36 7.24 1.50
C ILE A 136 -15.15 8.10 1.88
N ALA A 137 -15.06 8.54 3.14
CA ALA A 137 -13.93 9.33 3.60
C ALA A 137 -12.60 8.55 3.50
N VAL A 138 -12.59 7.25 3.87
CA VAL A 138 -11.40 6.39 3.72
C VAL A 138 -10.97 6.27 2.26
N ARG A 139 -11.92 6.06 1.33
CA ARG A 139 -11.64 6.01 -0.11
C ARG A 139 -11.11 7.33 -0.64
N ASN A 140 -11.70 8.44 -0.20
CA ASN A 140 -11.25 9.78 -0.60
C ASN A 140 -9.85 10.08 -0.07
N CYS A 141 -9.52 9.68 1.16
CA CYS A 141 -8.15 9.79 1.69
C CYS A 141 -7.15 8.97 0.85
N LYS A 142 -7.48 7.70 0.52
CA LYS A 142 -6.62 6.89 -0.36
C LYS A 142 -6.41 7.58 -1.70
N LYS A 143 -7.48 8.08 -2.32
CA LYS A 143 -7.41 8.77 -3.60
C LYS A 143 -6.57 10.05 -3.52
N ALA A 144 -6.79 10.88 -2.49
CA ALA A 144 -6.02 12.11 -2.29
C ALA A 144 -4.53 11.84 -2.14
N ILE A 145 -4.17 10.81 -1.35
CA ILE A 145 -2.76 10.43 -1.14
C ILE A 145 -2.15 9.90 -2.43
N ASN A 146 -2.80 8.95 -3.11
CA ASN A 146 -2.24 8.32 -4.30
C ASN A 146 -2.10 9.30 -5.47
N ASP A 147 -3.15 10.06 -5.76
CA ASP A 147 -3.14 11.01 -6.89
C ASP A 147 -2.25 12.22 -6.57
N GLY A 148 -2.25 12.68 -5.31
CA GLY A 148 -1.43 13.81 -4.87
C GLY A 148 0.07 13.56 -4.92
N LEU A 149 0.51 12.31 -4.72
CA LEU A 149 1.93 11.95 -4.85
C LEU A 149 2.44 11.93 -6.31
N GLU A 150 1.55 12.02 -7.29
CA GLU A 150 1.89 12.01 -8.73
C GLU A 150 1.93 13.43 -9.35
N VAL A 151 1.62 14.48 -8.56
CA VAL A 151 1.58 15.87 -9.00
C VAL A 151 2.38 16.78 -8.05
N ASP A 152 2.50 18.08 -8.38
CA ASP A 152 3.07 19.05 -7.45
C ASP A 152 2.14 19.34 -6.26
N MET A 153 2.70 19.94 -5.20
CA MET A 153 1.99 20.18 -3.95
C MET A 153 0.75 21.06 -4.11
N ASP A 154 0.81 22.09 -4.95
CA ASP A 154 -0.34 23.01 -5.12
C ASP A 154 -1.51 22.29 -5.81
N GLN A 155 -1.22 21.47 -6.81
CA GLN A 155 -2.23 20.63 -7.46
C GLN A 155 -2.77 19.55 -6.51
N ALA A 156 -1.89 18.93 -5.69
CA ALA A 156 -2.30 17.94 -4.70
C ALA A 156 -3.27 18.52 -3.67
N ILE A 157 -3.01 19.74 -3.17
CA ILE A 157 -3.88 20.44 -2.21
C ILE A 157 -5.26 20.71 -2.84
N VAL A 158 -5.33 21.16 -4.09
CA VAL A 158 -6.62 21.38 -4.79
C VAL A 158 -7.41 20.06 -4.92
N MET A 159 -6.74 18.94 -5.18
CA MET A 159 -7.39 17.62 -5.20
C MET A 159 -7.93 17.22 -3.81
N GLU A 160 -7.15 17.47 -2.76
CA GLU A 160 -7.55 17.22 -1.37
C GLU A 160 -8.76 18.04 -0.98
N GLU A 161 -8.77 19.36 -1.25
CA GLU A 161 -9.89 20.26 -0.96
C GLU A 161 -11.19 19.76 -1.59
N LYS A 162 -11.13 19.31 -2.84
CA LYS A 162 -12.30 18.75 -3.54
C LYS A 162 -12.79 17.46 -2.87
N LEU A 163 -11.91 16.50 -2.62
CA LEU A 163 -12.27 15.23 -1.98
C LEU A 163 -12.74 15.42 -0.52
N PHE A 164 -12.20 16.42 0.17
CA PHE A 164 -12.70 16.85 1.47
C PHE A 164 -14.13 17.40 1.36
N GLY A 165 -14.38 18.28 0.38
CA GLY A 165 -15.71 18.83 0.11
C GLY A 165 -16.74 17.73 -0.20
N ASP A 166 -16.38 16.74 -1.02
CA ASP A 166 -17.25 15.61 -1.39
C ASP A 166 -17.75 14.84 -0.14
N CYS A 167 -16.98 14.81 0.96
CA CYS A 167 -17.42 14.18 2.21
C CYS A 167 -18.63 14.87 2.84
N PHE A 168 -18.82 16.18 2.65
CA PHE A 168 -19.92 16.94 3.25
C PHE A 168 -21.28 16.66 2.59
N GLU A 169 -21.29 15.99 1.44
CA GLU A 169 -22.51 15.51 0.79
C GLU A 169 -23.02 14.19 1.38
N THR A 170 -22.21 13.52 2.24
CA THR A 170 -22.54 12.20 2.79
C THR A 170 -23.33 12.29 4.09
N GLU A 171 -24.23 11.33 4.31
CA GLU A 171 -24.93 11.15 5.60
C GLU A 171 -23.95 10.72 6.70
N ASP A 172 -22.92 9.98 6.36
CA ASP A 172 -21.88 9.53 7.29
C ASP A 172 -21.12 10.72 7.92
N GLN A 173 -20.85 11.78 7.15
CA GLN A 173 -20.23 13.00 7.67
C GLN A 173 -21.16 13.70 8.68
N LYS A 174 -22.44 13.89 8.35
CA LYS A 174 -23.42 14.52 9.22
C LYS A 174 -23.58 13.75 10.54
N TYR A 175 -23.69 12.43 10.43
CA TYR A 175 -23.77 11.55 11.58
C TYR A 175 -22.50 11.61 12.44
N GLY A 176 -21.34 11.50 11.84
CA GLY A 176 -20.04 11.54 12.52
C GLY A 176 -19.81 12.83 13.29
N MET A 177 -20.14 13.99 12.69
CA MET A 177 -20.03 15.29 13.33
C MET A 177 -21.05 15.44 14.47
N ALA A 178 -22.31 15.04 14.26
CA ALA A 178 -23.33 15.07 15.31
C ALA A 178 -22.93 14.18 16.51
N PHE A 179 -22.42 12.97 16.24
CA PHE A 179 -21.94 12.08 17.29
C PHE A 179 -20.76 12.68 18.07
N PHE A 180 -19.79 13.28 17.38
CA PHE A 180 -18.63 13.90 17.99
C PHE A 180 -18.98 15.07 18.90
N LEU A 181 -19.96 15.87 18.50
CA LEU A 181 -20.44 17.05 19.26
C LEU A 181 -21.38 16.68 20.41
N ASP A 182 -21.93 15.49 20.41
CA ASP A 182 -22.83 15.02 21.48
C ASP A 182 -22.05 14.82 22.79
N LYS A 183 -22.49 15.52 23.82
CA LYS A 183 -21.89 15.44 25.15
C LYS A 183 -22.31 14.21 25.94
N ASN A 184 -23.30 13.46 25.46
CA ASN A 184 -23.75 12.21 26.11
C ASN A 184 -22.80 11.08 25.77
N LYS A 185 -21.83 10.81 26.65
CA LYS A 185 -20.80 9.78 26.50
C LYS A 185 -21.32 8.33 26.61
N GLU A 186 -22.57 8.13 26.98
CA GLU A 186 -23.19 6.79 27.11
C GLU A 186 -23.69 6.26 25.76
N LYS A 187 -23.79 7.11 24.74
CA LYS A 187 -24.19 6.69 23.40
C LYS A 187 -23.12 5.84 22.74
N VAL A 188 -23.52 4.69 22.23
CA VAL A 188 -22.68 3.83 21.39
C VAL A 188 -22.72 4.38 19.96
N LYS A 189 -21.54 4.47 19.34
CA LYS A 189 -21.44 4.89 17.94
C LYS A 189 -21.98 3.80 17.03
N GLU A 190 -23.02 4.12 16.26
CA GLU A 190 -23.53 3.23 15.22
C GLU A 190 -22.55 3.13 14.05
N PRO A 191 -22.53 2.00 13.31
CA PRO A 191 -21.73 1.87 12.10
C PRO A 191 -22.09 2.93 11.04
N PHE A 192 -21.09 3.40 10.32
CA PHE A 192 -21.30 4.22 9.14
C PHE A 192 -22.00 3.44 8.02
N LYS A 193 -22.84 4.12 7.24
CA LYS A 193 -23.73 3.51 6.24
C LYS A 193 -23.17 3.50 4.82
N ASN A 194 -22.05 4.16 4.59
CA ASN A 194 -21.44 4.29 3.26
C ASN A 194 -22.32 5.09 2.27
N CYS A 195 -22.95 6.15 2.73
CA CYS A 195 -23.81 7.03 1.92
C CYS A 195 -23.67 8.51 2.31
#